data_80666e537509617bd9ec5b38bd45bc31
#
_entry.id   80666e537509617bd9ec5b38bd45bc31
#
_cell.length_a   1.000
_cell.length_b   1.000
_cell.length_c   1.000
_cell.angle_alpha   90.00
_cell.angle_beta   90.00
_cell.angle_gamma   90.00
#
_symmetry.space_group_name_H-M   'P 1'
#
loop_
_entity.id
_entity.type
_entity.pdbx_description
1 polymer ?
#
loop_
_entity_poly.entity_id
_entity_poly.type
_entity_poly.pdbx_seq_one_letter_code
_entity_poly.pdbx_strand_id
1 'polypeptide(L)'
;ERTNSLIVVDIAPRLEAISEVIEKLDIPLQQVAIEARIVIANKTFSEQLGISWGAYKQASEPASNANTAQLPIIPSNIAVAAGLSLPVVQAGSTTFSLGLSRANYAIDVELSALAAEGHAEVLARPRIVTTDKSPALIESGVEIPFQEASSSGATSTSFKDAVLSLRVVPQITPDQRIIMQLNVKQDTVGQIYDGIPSINTNAIQTQVLVNNGQTLVLGGIFQEDRNNAQTKTPLLAKIPILGRLFRRTVRR
;
A
#
# COMPACT_ATOMS: atom_id res chain seq x y z
N GLU A 1 8.14 -10.91 -49.48
CA GLU A 1 8.45 -9.51 -49.90
C GLU A 1 9.96 -9.28 -49.75
N ARG A 2 10.72 -9.63 -50.81
CA ARG A 2 12.20 -9.50 -50.76
C ARG A 2 12.70 -8.16 -51.31
N THR A 3 11.87 -7.50 -52.12
CA THR A 3 12.18 -6.22 -52.74
C THR A 3 10.96 -5.32 -52.56
N ASN A 4 11.07 -4.25 -51.82
CA ASN A 4 10.01 -3.27 -51.60
C ASN A 4 9.72 -2.48 -52.91
N SER A 5 9.36 -3.21 -53.98
CA SER A 5 9.18 -2.68 -55.34
C SER A 5 7.93 -3.23 -55.97
N LEU A 6 7.19 -2.39 -56.63
CA LEU A 6 6.01 -2.70 -57.41
C LEU A 6 6.31 -2.47 -58.90
N ILE A 7 6.04 -3.46 -59.74
CA ILE A 7 6.13 -3.32 -61.22
C ILE A 7 4.72 -3.17 -61.77
N VAL A 8 4.46 -2.05 -62.40
CA VAL A 8 3.17 -1.76 -63.03
C VAL A 8 3.36 -1.60 -64.54
N VAL A 9 2.54 -2.30 -65.32
CA VAL A 9 2.54 -2.19 -66.75
C VAL A 9 1.15 -1.79 -67.20
N ASP A 10 1.01 -0.55 -67.73
CA ASP A 10 -0.27 -0.02 -68.22
C ASP A 10 0.00 1.08 -69.28
N ILE A 11 -1.07 1.66 -69.85
CA ILE A 11 -0.97 2.80 -70.78
C ILE A 11 -0.57 4.09 -70.04
N ALA A 12 0.17 4.98 -70.73
CA ALA A 12 0.78 6.18 -70.12
C ALA A 12 -0.16 7.03 -69.23
N PRO A 13 -1.39 7.40 -69.62
CA PRO A 13 -2.26 8.21 -68.73
C PRO A 13 -2.73 7.50 -67.47
N ARG A 14 -2.76 6.15 -67.46
CA ARG A 14 -3.08 5.39 -66.23
C ARG A 14 -1.87 5.24 -65.33
N LEU A 15 -0.67 5.17 -65.89
CA LEU A 15 0.56 5.14 -65.08
C LEU A 15 0.74 6.41 -64.27
N GLU A 16 0.41 7.59 -64.82
CA GLU A 16 0.44 8.86 -64.07
C GLU A 16 -0.57 8.84 -62.91
N ALA A 17 -1.80 8.39 -63.16
CA ALA A 17 -2.81 8.27 -62.10
C ALA A 17 -2.41 7.27 -61.00
N ILE A 18 -1.79 6.15 -61.39
CA ILE A 18 -1.29 5.15 -60.43
C ILE A 18 -0.11 5.72 -59.63
N SER A 19 0.80 6.48 -60.25
CA SER A 19 1.91 7.14 -59.55
C SER A 19 1.41 8.14 -58.50
N GLU A 20 0.38 8.93 -58.80
CA GLU A 20 -0.23 9.87 -57.86
C GLU A 20 -0.90 9.15 -56.67
N VAL A 21 -1.54 8.01 -56.95
CA VAL A 21 -2.14 7.18 -55.87
C VAL A 21 -1.07 6.55 -55.00
N ILE A 22 0.03 6.03 -55.58
CA ILE A 22 1.14 5.45 -54.81
C ILE A 22 1.78 6.51 -53.93
N GLU A 23 2.06 7.72 -54.47
CA GLU A 23 2.64 8.81 -53.67
C GLU A 23 1.77 9.23 -52.48
N LYS A 24 0.44 9.16 -52.63
CA LYS A 24 -0.49 9.41 -51.53
C LYS A 24 -0.60 8.25 -50.53
N LEU A 25 -0.32 7.01 -50.93
CA LEU A 25 -0.43 5.82 -50.07
C LEU A 25 0.89 5.43 -49.42
N ASP A 26 2.03 5.77 -50.05
CA ASP A 26 3.37 5.47 -49.48
C ASP A 26 3.74 6.47 -48.39
N ILE A 27 3.06 6.36 -47.28
CA ILE A 27 3.33 7.19 -46.09
C ILE A 27 4.32 6.45 -45.22
N PRO A 28 5.41 7.10 -44.78
CA PRO A 28 6.39 6.47 -43.86
C PRO A 28 5.75 6.05 -42.58
N LEU A 29 6.13 4.87 -42.08
CA LEU A 29 5.66 4.35 -40.78
C LEU A 29 6.06 5.28 -39.65
N GLN A 30 5.07 5.85 -39.02
CA GLN A 30 5.28 6.71 -37.83
C GLN A 30 5.41 5.85 -36.57
N GLN A 31 6.31 6.26 -35.71
CA GLN A 31 6.52 5.63 -34.40
C GLN A 31 6.05 6.54 -33.25
N VAL A 32 5.54 5.94 -32.22
CA VAL A 32 5.09 6.63 -31.01
C VAL A 32 5.90 6.12 -29.81
N ALA A 33 6.53 7.05 -29.10
CA ALA A 33 7.13 6.79 -27.79
C ALA A 33 6.10 7.08 -26.70
N ILE A 34 5.81 6.07 -25.87
CA ILE A 34 4.81 6.15 -24.82
C ILE A 34 5.50 5.97 -23.46
N GLU A 35 5.25 6.88 -22.55
CA GLU A 35 5.69 6.79 -21.16
C GLU A 35 4.49 6.85 -20.24
N ALA A 36 4.31 5.86 -19.38
CA ALA A 36 3.36 5.92 -18.29
C ALA A 36 4.08 6.27 -16.98
N ARG A 37 3.37 6.93 -16.05
CA ARG A 37 3.87 7.23 -14.71
C ARG A 37 2.84 6.74 -13.70
N ILE A 38 3.27 5.85 -12.82
CA ILE A 38 2.45 5.30 -11.76
C ILE A 38 3.05 5.74 -10.45
N VAL A 39 2.25 6.41 -9.63
CA VAL A 39 2.65 6.88 -8.30
C VAL A 39 1.72 6.24 -7.28
N ILE A 40 2.29 5.50 -6.33
CA ILE A 40 1.57 4.95 -5.18
C ILE A 40 2.17 5.59 -3.94
N ALA A 41 1.37 6.39 -3.23
CA ALA A 41 1.77 7.03 -1.98
C ALA A 41 0.95 6.44 -0.83
N ASN A 42 1.64 5.92 0.18
CA ASN A 42 1.05 5.40 1.40
C ASN A 42 1.45 6.28 2.57
N LYS A 43 0.46 6.72 3.35
CA LYS A 43 0.67 7.43 4.60
C LYS A 43 0.06 6.62 5.72
N THR A 44 0.86 6.23 6.71
CA THR A 44 0.40 5.54 7.91
C THR A 44 0.56 6.46 9.12
N PHE A 45 -0.46 6.49 9.96
CA PHE A 45 -0.46 7.24 11.21
C PHE A 45 -0.95 6.33 12.34
N SER A 46 -0.26 6.35 13.47
CA SER A 46 -0.68 5.63 14.67
C SER A 46 -0.40 6.48 15.90
N GLU A 47 -1.44 6.78 16.68
CA GLU A 47 -1.35 7.47 17.96
C GLU A 47 -2.01 6.61 19.03
N GLN A 48 -1.29 6.35 20.09
CA GLN A 48 -1.77 5.59 21.25
C GLN A 48 -1.45 6.32 22.53
N LEU A 49 -2.44 6.43 23.38
CA LEU A 49 -2.30 6.98 24.74
C LEU A 49 -2.88 5.97 25.74
N GLY A 50 -2.06 5.55 26.68
CA GLY A 50 -2.41 4.59 27.70
C GLY A 50 -2.07 5.12 29.09
N ILE A 51 -2.72 4.58 30.10
CA ILE A 51 -2.48 4.90 31.50
C ILE A 51 -2.55 3.64 32.35
N SER A 52 -1.65 3.57 33.32
CA SER A 52 -1.66 2.57 34.38
C SER A 52 -1.51 3.29 35.73
N TRP A 53 -2.27 2.91 36.71
CA TRP A 53 -2.10 3.41 38.07
C TRP A 53 -2.44 2.34 39.10
N GLY A 54 -1.77 2.41 40.24
CA GLY A 54 -2.01 1.51 41.35
C GLY A 54 -1.93 2.26 42.67
N ALA A 55 -2.79 1.91 43.62
CA ALA A 55 -2.72 2.34 45.00
C ALA A 55 -2.54 1.10 45.89
N TYR A 56 -1.53 1.11 46.71
CA TYR A 56 -1.13 -0.02 47.52
C TYR A 56 -1.13 0.38 48.98
N LYS A 57 -1.65 -0.46 49.86
CA LYS A 57 -1.56 -0.29 51.32
C LYS A 57 -0.48 -1.25 51.84
N GLN A 58 0.42 -0.74 52.68
CA GLN A 58 1.44 -1.56 53.30
C GLN A 58 0.79 -2.53 54.31
N ALA A 59 0.99 -3.83 54.09
CA ALA A 59 0.56 -4.84 55.02
C ALA A 59 1.57 -4.91 56.18
N SER A 60 1.07 -4.96 57.43
CA SER A 60 1.90 -5.10 58.61
C SER A 60 2.51 -6.50 58.78
N GLU A 61 2.10 -7.46 57.94
CA GLU A 61 2.63 -8.82 57.89
C GLU A 61 3.07 -9.22 56.49
N PRO A 62 4.12 -10.07 56.35
CA PRO A 62 4.56 -10.54 55.06
C PRO A 62 3.50 -11.46 54.43
N ALA A 63 2.77 -10.97 53.42
CA ALA A 63 1.88 -11.80 52.64
C ALA A 63 2.71 -12.77 51.78
N SER A 64 2.86 -14.00 52.22
CA SER A 64 3.33 -15.12 51.43
C SER A 64 2.27 -15.43 50.38
N ASN A 65 2.62 -15.35 49.08
CA ASN A 65 1.84 -15.71 47.92
C ASN A 65 0.92 -14.64 47.30
N ALA A 66 1.48 -13.55 46.82
CA ALA A 66 0.83 -12.78 45.78
C ALA A 66 1.70 -12.81 44.49
N ASN A 67 1.22 -13.50 43.45
CA ASN A 67 1.71 -13.36 42.07
C ASN A 67 1.35 -11.96 41.55
N THR A 68 2.00 -10.92 42.10
CA THR A 68 1.90 -9.58 41.56
C THR A 68 2.95 -9.38 40.50
N ALA A 69 2.54 -9.03 39.29
CA ALA A 69 3.45 -8.56 38.25
C ALA A 69 4.36 -7.50 38.85
N GLN A 70 5.66 -7.77 38.94
CA GLN A 70 6.67 -6.89 39.53
C GLN A 70 6.72 -5.57 38.77
N LEU A 71 6.12 -4.54 39.34
CA LEU A 71 6.45 -3.15 39.02
C LEU A 71 7.77 -2.81 39.75
N PRO A 72 8.75 -2.24 39.04
CA PRO A 72 10.16 -2.18 39.52
C PRO A 72 10.42 -1.27 40.74
N ILE A 73 9.41 -0.64 41.32
CA ILE A 73 9.58 0.38 42.39
C ILE A 73 8.87 -0.02 43.68
N ILE A 74 8.16 -1.17 43.75
CA ILE A 74 7.31 -1.50 44.89
C ILE A 74 7.98 -2.57 45.78
N PRO A 75 8.16 -2.31 47.09
CA PRO A 75 8.66 -3.30 48.03
C PRO A 75 7.74 -4.53 48.09
N SER A 76 8.31 -5.74 48.23
CA SER A 76 7.60 -7.02 48.18
C SER A 76 6.57 -7.25 49.32
N ASN A 77 6.41 -6.29 50.25
CA ASN A 77 5.50 -6.35 51.40
C ASN A 77 4.23 -5.48 51.23
N ILE A 78 3.91 -5.03 50.01
CA ILE A 78 2.73 -4.19 49.77
C ILE A 78 1.61 -5.01 49.14
N ALA A 79 0.40 -4.96 49.73
CA ALA A 79 -0.80 -5.51 49.12
C ALA A 79 -1.47 -4.49 48.20
N VAL A 80 -1.86 -4.89 47.00
CA VAL A 80 -2.60 -4.04 46.05
C VAL A 80 -3.99 -3.77 46.62
N ALA A 81 -4.33 -2.48 46.80
CA ALA A 81 -5.64 -2.06 47.26
C ALA A 81 -6.59 -1.70 46.08
N ALA A 82 -6.06 -1.06 45.04
CA ALA A 82 -6.80 -0.72 43.83
C ALA A 82 -5.81 -0.43 42.70
N GLY A 83 -6.17 -0.72 41.48
CA GLY A 83 -5.33 -0.41 40.35
C GLY A 83 -6.08 -0.50 39.00
N LEU A 84 -5.56 0.19 38.02
CA LEU A 84 -5.98 0.14 36.60
C LEU A 84 -4.73 0.01 35.73
N SER A 85 -4.72 -0.92 34.82
CA SER A 85 -3.61 -1.11 33.88
C SER A 85 -4.14 -1.11 32.45
N LEU A 86 -3.96 0.00 31.76
CA LEU A 86 -4.28 0.20 30.35
C LEU A 86 -3.06 0.79 29.61
N PRO A 87 -1.86 0.18 29.71
CA PRO A 87 -0.66 0.72 29.10
C PRO A 87 -0.67 0.56 27.56
N VAL A 88 0.19 1.31 26.89
CA VAL A 88 0.54 1.06 25.50
C VAL A 88 1.64 -0.01 25.48
N VAL A 89 1.32 -1.20 24.99
CA VAL A 89 2.23 -2.36 24.95
C VAL A 89 2.84 -2.50 23.56
N GLN A 90 3.42 -1.46 23.02
CA GLN A 90 4.03 -1.49 21.68
C GLN A 90 5.48 -0.99 21.76
N ALA A 91 6.38 -1.64 21.00
CA ALA A 91 7.77 -1.20 20.89
C ALA A 91 7.85 0.27 20.44
N GLY A 92 8.69 1.07 21.09
CA GLY A 92 8.85 2.49 20.83
C GLY A 92 7.90 3.41 21.60
N SER A 93 7.03 2.88 22.48
CA SER A 93 6.24 3.74 23.39
C SER A 93 7.14 4.40 24.43
N THR A 94 6.86 5.67 24.70
CA THR A 94 7.48 6.41 25.81
C THR A 94 6.60 6.29 27.04
N THR A 95 7.20 5.94 28.18
CA THR A 95 6.50 5.83 29.47
C THR A 95 7.04 6.88 30.41
N PHE A 96 6.11 7.53 31.12
CA PHE A 96 6.41 8.43 32.23
C PHE A 96 5.77 7.85 33.49
N SER A 97 6.59 7.50 34.46
CA SER A 97 6.13 6.94 35.73
C SER A 97 6.37 7.92 36.90
N LEU A 98 5.38 8.07 37.77
CA LEU A 98 5.45 8.83 38.96
C LEU A 98 4.98 7.97 40.15
N GLY A 99 5.87 7.71 41.11
CA GLY A 99 5.57 6.97 42.33
C GLY A 99 5.59 7.88 43.52
N LEU A 100 4.61 7.76 44.41
CA LEU A 100 4.57 8.39 45.74
C LEU A 100 4.47 7.29 46.78
N SER A 101 5.49 7.17 47.60
CA SER A 101 5.53 6.17 48.70
C SER A 101 5.59 6.85 50.07
N ARG A 102 4.75 6.38 50.98
CA ARG A 102 4.78 6.73 52.42
C ARG A 102 4.71 5.47 53.26
N ALA A 103 4.93 5.61 54.56
CA ALA A 103 5.00 4.49 55.49
C ALA A 103 3.79 3.53 55.44
N ASN A 104 2.58 4.03 55.12
CA ASN A 104 1.34 3.25 55.16
C ASN A 104 0.70 3.04 53.79
N TYR A 105 1.15 3.73 52.73
CA TYR A 105 0.61 3.59 51.37
C TYR A 105 1.61 3.98 50.27
N ALA A 106 1.46 3.39 49.12
CA ALA A 106 2.16 3.77 47.92
C ALA A 106 1.16 3.95 46.74
N ILE A 107 1.39 4.97 45.96
CA ILE A 107 0.61 5.26 44.73
C ILE A 107 1.59 5.33 43.57
N ASP A 108 1.29 4.60 42.52
CA ASP A 108 2.03 4.59 41.27
C ASP A 108 1.13 5.04 40.15
N VAL A 109 1.64 5.93 39.30
CA VAL A 109 0.97 6.38 38.07
C VAL A 109 1.96 6.29 36.93
N GLU A 110 1.60 5.56 35.89
CA GLU A 110 2.36 5.43 34.66
C GLU A 110 1.51 5.93 33.47
N LEU A 111 2.07 6.84 32.70
CA LEU A 111 1.51 7.34 31.48
C LEU A 111 2.36 6.82 30.32
N SER A 112 1.74 6.11 29.38
CA SER A 112 2.40 5.59 28.19
C SER A 112 1.83 6.23 26.93
N ALA A 113 2.70 6.68 26.03
CA ALA A 113 2.32 7.32 24.78
C ALA A 113 3.17 6.80 23.61
N LEU A 114 2.53 6.66 22.45
CA LEU A 114 3.17 6.33 21.19
C LEU A 114 2.55 7.18 20.08
N ALA A 115 3.39 7.84 19.30
CA ALA A 115 3.01 8.45 18.03
C ALA A 115 3.97 7.94 16.96
N ALA A 116 3.43 7.33 15.90
CA ALA A 116 4.21 6.84 14.76
C ALA A 116 3.59 7.34 13.46
N GLU A 117 4.42 7.88 12.60
CA GLU A 117 4.04 8.36 11.28
C GLU A 117 4.98 7.75 10.24
N GLY A 118 4.43 7.21 9.16
CA GLY A 118 5.19 6.61 8.07
C GLY A 118 4.70 7.12 6.73
N HIS A 119 5.65 7.44 5.86
CA HIS A 119 5.40 7.80 4.46
C HIS A 119 6.19 6.86 3.57
N ALA A 120 5.52 6.29 2.58
CA ALA A 120 6.15 5.49 1.55
C ALA A 120 5.62 5.92 0.19
N GLU A 121 6.50 6.09 -0.77
CA GLU A 121 6.16 6.42 -2.15
C GLU A 121 6.86 5.44 -3.10
N VAL A 122 6.10 4.90 -4.05
CA VAL A 122 6.60 4.05 -5.12
C VAL A 122 6.31 4.76 -6.44
N LEU A 123 7.34 5.04 -7.22
CA LEU A 123 7.26 5.65 -8.53
C LEU A 123 7.74 4.66 -9.59
N ALA A 124 6.85 4.27 -10.51
CA ALA A 124 7.18 3.43 -11.66
C ALA A 124 6.99 4.20 -12.98
N ARG A 125 7.91 4.03 -13.93
CA ARG A 125 7.92 4.73 -15.22
C ARG A 125 8.23 3.76 -16.38
N PRO A 126 7.27 2.89 -16.78
CA PRO A 126 7.45 2.06 -17.96
C PRO A 126 7.42 2.93 -19.22
N ARG A 127 8.32 2.63 -20.17
CA ARG A 127 8.44 3.31 -21.46
C ARG A 127 8.52 2.30 -22.57
N ILE A 128 7.82 2.56 -23.68
CA ILE A 128 7.81 1.68 -24.84
C ILE A 128 7.68 2.51 -26.12
N VAL A 129 8.28 2.05 -27.20
CA VAL A 129 8.15 2.63 -28.52
C VAL A 129 7.51 1.61 -29.45
N THR A 130 6.50 2.02 -30.21
CA THR A 130 5.84 1.17 -31.18
C THR A 130 5.40 1.96 -32.41
N THR A 131 5.05 1.27 -33.47
CA THR A 131 4.51 1.87 -34.71
C THR A 131 3.00 2.12 -34.57
N ASP A 132 2.47 2.98 -35.45
CA ASP A 132 1.04 3.23 -35.54
C ASP A 132 0.24 1.92 -35.67
N LYS A 133 -0.87 1.78 -34.93
CA LYS A 133 -1.78 0.63 -34.88
C LYS A 133 -1.16 -0.72 -34.50
N SER A 134 0.09 -0.72 -34.02
CA SER A 134 0.78 -1.94 -33.56
C SER A 134 0.69 -2.09 -32.02
N PRO A 135 0.20 -3.24 -31.52
CA PRO A 135 0.18 -3.48 -30.09
C PRO A 135 1.61 -3.64 -29.56
N ALA A 136 1.87 -3.05 -28.40
CA ALA A 136 3.13 -3.18 -27.71
C ALA A 136 2.89 -3.52 -26.25
N LEU A 137 3.81 -4.30 -25.66
CA LEU A 137 3.76 -4.79 -24.31
C LEU A 137 5.15 -4.68 -23.68
N ILE A 138 5.23 -4.14 -22.48
CA ILE A 138 6.41 -4.20 -21.62
C ILE A 138 5.99 -4.71 -20.26
N GLU A 139 6.72 -5.69 -19.73
CA GLU A 139 6.47 -6.33 -18.46
C GLU A 139 7.77 -6.47 -17.68
N SER A 140 7.71 -6.25 -16.37
CA SER A 140 8.83 -6.43 -15.47
C SER A 140 8.31 -6.82 -14.09
N GLY A 141 8.84 -7.88 -13.49
CA GLY A 141 8.39 -8.35 -12.19
C GLY A 141 9.01 -9.65 -11.76
N VAL A 142 8.30 -10.38 -10.90
CA VAL A 142 8.71 -11.68 -10.35
C VAL A 142 7.60 -12.70 -10.52
N GLU A 143 7.97 -13.95 -10.75
CA GLU A 143 7.07 -15.09 -10.70
C GLU A 143 7.09 -15.71 -9.30
N ILE A 144 5.92 -15.94 -8.74
CA ILE A 144 5.76 -16.49 -7.39
C ILE A 144 5.35 -17.95 -7.52
N PRO A 145 6.15 -18.92 -7.05
CA PRO A 145 5.78 -20.31 -7.01
C PRO A 145 4.77 -20.59 -5.89
N PHE A 146 3.72 -21.36 -6.17
CA PHE A 146 2.80 -21.89 -5.18
C PHE A 146 2.51 -23.36 -5.46
N GLN A 147 2.20 -24.10 -4.40
CA GLN A 147 1.94 -25.54 -4.52
C GLN A 147 0.43 -25.77 -4.63
N GLU A 148 0.04 -26.50 -5.66
CA GLU A 148 -1.31 -27.01 -5.84
C GLU A 148 -1.36 -28.50 -5.51
N ALA A 149 -2.31 -28.88 -4.65
CA ALA A 149 -2.56 -30.30 -4.38
C ALA A 149 -3.34 -30.91 -5.56
N SER A 150 -2.76 -31.91 -6.19
CA SER A 150 -3.46 -32.68 -7.22
C SER A 150 -4.40 -33.72 -6.57
N SER A 151 -5.51 -34.02 -7.25
CA SER A 151 -6.47 -35.05 -6.84
C SER A 151 -5.87 -36.47 -6.66
N SER A 152 -4.67 -36.68 -7.18
CA SER A 152 -3.89 -37.92 -7.05
C SER A 152 -2.93 -37.96 -5.85
N GLY A 153 -2.91 -36.91 -4.99
CA GLY A 153 -2.00 -36.81 -3.85
C GLY A 153 -0.58 -36.32 -4.19
N ALA A 154 -0.30 -36.01 -5.46
CA ALA A 154 0.96 -35.39 -5.86
C ALA A 154 0.83 -33.85 -5.75
N THR A 155 1.89 -33.17 -5.31
CA THR A 155 1.97 -31.71 -5.32
C THR A 155 2.55 -31.23 -6.65
N SER A 156 1.86 -30.31 -7.31
CA SER A 156 2.34 -29.59 -8.49
C SER A 156 2.72 -28.18 -8.11
N THR A 157 3.83 -27.66 -8.65
CA THR A 157 4.21 -26.27 -8.47
C THR A 157 3.68 -25.45 -9.64
N SER A 158 2.80 -24.50 -9.36
CA SER A 158 2.31 -23.49 -10.30
C SER A 158 3.00 -22.16 -10.02
N PHE A 159 3.07 -21.27 -11.03
CA PHE A 159 3.65 -19.94 -10.90
C PHE A 159 2.58 -18.88 -11.12
N LYS A 160 2.66 -17.80 -10.37
CA LYS A 160 1.81 -16.62 -10.51
C LYS A 160 2.66 -15.38 -10.68
N ASP A 161 2.40 -14.61 -11.72
CA ASP A 161 3.14 -13.40 -12.03
C ASP A 161 2.71 -12.25 -11.13
N ALA A 162 3.70 -11.55 -10.55
CA ALA A 162 3.53 -10.27 -9.91
C ALA A 162 4.37 -9.25 -10.69
N VAL A 163 3.73 -8.58 -11.66
CA VAL A 163 4.42 -7.78 -12.67
C VAL A 163 3.85 -6.37 -12.78
N LEU A 164 4.73 -5.42 -13.11
CA LEU A 164 4.38 -4.16 -13.73
C LEU A 164 4.23 -4.41 -15.23
N SER A 165 3.03 -4.21 -15.78
CA SER A 165 2.71 -4.42 -17.19
C SER A 165 2.10 -3.16 -17.79
N LEU A 166 2.61 -2.75 -18.93
CA LEU A 166 2.03 -1.71 -19.79
C LEU A 166 1.77 -2.30 -21.17
N ARG A 167 0.50 -2.46 -21.50
CA ARG A 167 0.04 -2.81 -22.85
C ARG A 167 -0.61 -1.60 -23.49
N VAL A 168 -0.21 -1.28 -24.71
CA VAL A 168 -0.73 -0.12 -25.45
C VAL A 168 -0.91 -0.44 -26.92
N VAL A 169 -1.96 0.14 -27.48
CA VAL A 169 -2.19 0.18 -28.94
C VAL A 169 -2.42 1.64 -29.31
N PRO A 170 -1.42 2.31 -29.90
CA PRO A 170 -1.59 3.68 -30.37
C PRO A 170 -2.22 3.72 -31.76
N GLN A 171 -2.95 4.80 -32.03
CA GLN A 171 -3.45 5.15 -33.35
C GLN A 171 -3.25 6.66 -33.57
N ILE A 172 -2.49 7.02 -34.59
CA ILE A 172 -2.25 8.40 -34.98
C ILE A 172 -3.41 8.90 -35.81
N THR A 173 -3.99 10.03 -35.45
CA THR A 173 -5.06 10.67 -36.20
C THR A 173 -4.47 11.65 -37.24
N PRO A 174 -5.20 12.00 -38.35
CA PRO A 174 -4.71 12.92 -39.37
C PRO A 174 -4.34 14.30 -38.86
N ASP A 175 -4.91 14.72 -37.71
CA ASP A 175 -4.64 15.99 -37.01
C ASP A 175 -3.49 15.87 -35.98
N GLN A 176 -2.64 14.84 -36.14
CA GLN A 176 -1.45 14.60 -35.31
C GLN A 176 -1.72 14.37 -33.80
N ARG A 177 -2.96 13.99 -33.46
CA ARG A 177 -3.29 13.50 -32.11
C ARG A 177 -3.13 11.99 -32.05
N ILE A 178 -3.00 11.44 -30.87
CA ILE A 178 -2.78 10.02 -30.66
C ILE A 178 -3.93 9.47 -29.82
N ILE A 179 -4.70 8.54 -30.40
CA ILE A 179 -5.65 7.73 -29.65
C ILE A 179 -4.87 6.54 -29.13
N MET A 180 -4.94 6.27 -27.82
CA MET A 180 -4.26 5.13 -27.20
C MET A 180 -5.26 4.27 -26.43
N GLN A 181 -5.27 2.99 -26.72
CA GLN A 181 -5.86 1.99 -25.83
C GLN A 181 -4.78 1.52 -24.86
N LEU A 182 -4.99 1.78 -23.57
CA LEU A 182 -4.02 1.53 -22.52
C LEU A 182 -4.57 0.50 -21.55
N ASN A 183 -3.73 -0.47 -21.21
CA ASN A 183 -3.92 -1.37 -20.10
C ASN A 183 -2.63 -1.34 -19.25
N VAL A 184 -2.72 -0.75 -18.07
CA VAL A 184 -1.62 -0.63 -17.14
C VAL A 184 -1.96 -1.46 -15.91
N LYS A 185 -1.07 -2.36 -15.53
CA LYS A 185 -1.23 -3.23 -14.38
C LYS A 185 0.03 -3.19 -13.54
N GLN A 186 -0.12 -3.00 -12.25
CA GLN A 186 0.97 -3.05 -11.29
C GLN A 186 0.60 -4.00 -10.16
N ASP A 187 1.28 -5.13 -10.14
CA ASP A 187 1.19 -6.12 -9.09
C ASP A 187 2.36 -5.96 -8.12
N THR A 188 2.09 -6.12 -6.84
CA THR A 188 3.11 -6.15 -5.79
C THR A 188 2.88 -7.34 -4.89
N VAL A 189 3.97 -7.96 -4.42
CA VAL A 189 3.89 -9.05 -3.44
C VAL A 189 3.38 -8.47 -2.13
N GLY A 190 2.27 -9.01 -1.65
CA GLY A 190 1.64 -8.63 -0.39
C GLY A 190 2.06 -9.50 0.79
N GLN A 191 1.18 -9.62 1.79
CA GLN A 191 1.41 -10.43 2.98
C GLN A 191 1.35 -11.92 2.67
N ILE A 192 2.11 -12.70 3.43
CA ILE A 192 2.13 -14.17 3.34
C ILE A 192 1.03 -14.72 4.26
N TYR A 193 0.10 -15.50 3.71
CA TYR A 193 -0.94 -16.22 4.42
C TYR A 193 -0.68 -17.72 4.28
N ASP A 194 -0.50 -18.43 5.38
CA ASP A 194 -0.25 -19.90 5.41
C ASP A 194 0.88 -20.34 4.45
N GLY A 195 1.94 -19.54 4.35
CA GLY A 195 3.06 -19.80 3.46
C GLY A 195 2.86 -19.39 2.00
N ILE A 196 1.67 -18.86 1.63
CA ILE A 196 1.35 -18.39 0.28
C ILE A 196 1.33 -16.86 0.27
N PRO A 197 2.14 -16.20 -0.56
CA PRO A 197 2.13 -14.76 -0.68
C PRO A 197 0.87 -14.28 -1.43
N SER A 198 0.23 -13.24 -0.90
CA SER A 198 -0.84 -12.52 -1.60
C SER A 198 -0.26 -11.60 -2.66
N ILE A 199 -1.06 -11.23 -3.65
CA ILE A 199 -0.70 -10.24 -4.68
C ILE A 199 -1.66 -9.08 -4.59
N ASN A 200 -1.12 -7.88 -4.37
CA ASN A 200 -1.87 -6.64 -4.47
C ASN A 200 -1.83 -6.16 -5.92
N THR A 201 -2.99 -5.99 -6.53
CA THR A 201 -3.13 -5.61 -7.94
C THR A 201 -3.75 -4.23 -8.06
N ASN A 202 -3.07 -3.34 -8.79
CA ASN A 202 -3.61 -2.08 -9.27
C ASN A 202 -3.68 -2.12 -10.78
N ALA A 203 -4.87 -1.94 -11.36
CA ALA A 203 -5.06 -2.01 -12.81
C ALA A 203 -5.94 -0.86 -13.31
N ILE A 204 -5.55 -0.29 -14.45
CA ILE A 204 -6.31 0.73 -15.17
C ILE A 204 -6.40 0.29 -16.62
N GLN A 205 -7.60 0.23 -17.15
CA GLN A 205 -7.87 0.00 -18.57
C GLN A 205 -8.70 1.16 -19.11
N THR A 206 -8.19 1.87 -20.10
CA THR A 206 -8.85 3.05 -20.65
C THR A 206 -8.45 3.31 -22.09
N GLN A 207 -9.24 4.14 -22.77
CA GLN A 207 -8.91 4.69 -24.07
C GLN A 207 -8.89 6.20 -23.97
N VAL A 208 -7.83 6.82 -24.46
CA VAL A 208 -7.60 8.27 -24.35
C VAL A 208 -7.11 8.86 -25.67
N LEU A 209 -7.41 10.14 -25.86
CA LEU A 209 -6.89 10.96 -26.94
C LEU A 209 -5.95 12.01 -26.35
N VAL A 210 -4.72 12.07 -26.83
CA VAL A 210 -3.65 12.94 -26.32
C VAL A 210 -2.96 13.66 -27.49
N ASN A 211 -2.60 14.93 -27.29
CA ASN A 211 -1.75 15.64 -28.23
C ASN A 211 -0.29 15.20 -28.07
N ASN A 212 0.49 15.33 -29.12
CA ASN A 212 1.91 15.01 -29.08
C ASN A 212 2.64 15.85 -28.01
N GLY A 213 3.46 15.19 -27.17
CA GLY A 213 4.20 15.79 -26.07
C GLY A 213 3.37 16.19 -24.84
N GLN A 214 2.06 15.91 -24.83
CA GLN A 214 1.18 16.22 -23.69
C GLN A 214 1.13 15.07 -22.68
N THR A 215 1.02 15.42 -21.40
CA THR A 215 0.78 14.46 -20.32
C THR A 215 -0.67 14.54 -19.87
N LEU A 216 -1.34 13.40 -19.79
CA LEU A 216 -2.72 13.28 -19.33
C LEU A 216 -2.78 12.43 -18.06
N VAL A 217 -3.57 12.85 -17.08
CA VAL A 217 -3.89 12.05 -15.90
C VAL A 217 -5.01 11.09 -16.26
N LEU A 218 -4.74 9.79 -16.21
CA LEU A 218 -5.70 8.74 -16.56
C LEU A 218 -6.73 8.50 -15.47
N GLY A 219 -6.35 8.71 -14.22
CA GLY A 219 -7.20 8.47 -13.06
C GLY A 219 -6.38 8.21 -11.80
N GLY A 220 -7.06 7.84 -10.73
CA GLY A 220 -6.44 7.47 -9.46
C GLY A 220 -7.46 6.89 -8.49
N ILE A 221 -6.96 6.21 -7.47
CA ILE A 221 -7.75 5.65 -6.38
C ILE A 221 -7.25 6.27 -5.10
N PHE A 222 -8.15 6.87 -4.33
CA PHE A 222 -7.88 7.34 -2.97
C PHE A 222 -8.65 6.44 -2.01
N GLN A 223 -7.92 5.86 -1.05
CA GLN A 223 -8.50 5.05 0.01
C GLN A 223 -7.99 5.55 1.34
N GLU A 224 -8.86 5.71 2.31
CA GLU A 224 -8.53 6.11 3.67
C GLU A 224 -9.25 5.19 4.65
N ASP A 225 -8.46 4.51 5.48
CA ASP A 225 -8.96 3.66 6.57
C ASP A 225 -8.68 4.34 7.90
N ARG A 226 -9.73 4.62 8.67
CA ARG A 226 -9.61 5.19 10.02
C ARG A 226 -10.12 4.22 11.05
N ASN A 227 -9.28 3.88 12.00
CA ASN A 227 -9.67 3.06 13.15
C ASN A 227 -9.42 3.82 14.45
N ASN A 228 -10.51 4.10 15.16
CA ASN A 228 -10.47 4.73 16.48
C ASN A 228 -11.02 3.75 17.51
N ALA A 229 -10.14 3.20 18.33
CA ALA A 229 -10.51 2.31 19.43
C ALA A 229 -10.32 3.01 20.76
N GLN A 230 -11.28 2.90 21.65
CA GLN A 230 -11.21 3.43 23.01
C GLN A 230 -11.58 2.34 24.02
N THR A 231 -10.65 2.00 24.88
CA THR A 231 -10.90 1.14 26.05
C THR A 231 -11.02 2.04 27.28
N LYS A 232 -12.11 1.90 28.03
CA LYS A 232 -12.41 2.75 29.19
C LYS A 232 -13.01 1.96 30.33
N THR A 233 -12.73 2.40 31.56
CA THR A 233 -13.41 1.87 32.75
C THR A 233 -14.80 2.49 32.85
N PRO A 234 -15.89 1.68 32.90
CA PRO A 234 -17.23 2.21 33.07
C PRO A 234 -17.33 3.04 34.37
N LEU A 235 -18.20 4.05 34.36
CA LEU A 235 -18.41 5.02 35.45
C LEU A 235 -17.25 6.01 35.63
N LEU A 236 -16.02 5.58 35.87
CA LEU A 236 -14.87 6.45 36.14
C LEU A 236 -14.44 7.29 34.96
N ALA A 237 -14.53 6.75 33.76
CA ALA A 237 -14.20 7.47 32.50
C ALA A 237 -15.19 8.61 32.16
N LYS A 238 -16.34 8.72 32.87
CA LYS A 238 -17.34 9.77 32.67
C LYS A 238 -17.09 11.01 33.53
N ILE A 239 -16.16 10.95 34.48
CA ILE A 239 -15.84 12.07 35.38
C ILE A 239 -15.20 13.19 34.57
N PRO A 240 -15.72 14.43 34.58
CA PRO A 240 -15.11 15.56 33.89
C PRO A 240 -13.68 15.78 34.44
N ILE A 241 -12.72 16.10 33.52
CA ILE A 241 -11.29 16.30 33.79
C ILE A 241 -10.55 14.99 34.12
N LEU A 242 -10.98 14.21 35.11
CA LEU A 242 -10.33 12.99 35.56
C LEU A 242 -10.61 11.77 34.63
N GLY A 243 -11.67 11.79 33.84
CA GLY A 243 -12.04 10.65 32.97
C GLY A 243 -10.98 10.29 31.91
N ARG A 244 -10.05 11.22 31.61
CA ARG A 244 -8.89 10.91 30.74
C ARG A 244 -7.93 9.90 31.36
N LEU A 245 -7.84 9.85 32.67
CA LEU A 245 -7.00 8.93 33.47
C LEU A 245 -7.56 7.50 33.53
N PHE A 246 -8.77 7.27 32.99
CA PHE A 246 -9.47 5.98 33.04
C PHE A 246 -9.79 5.44 31.64
N ARG A 247 -9.03 5.87 30.63
CA ARG A 247 -9.22 5.42 29.24
C ARG A 247 -7.91 5.29 28.48
N ARG A 248 -7.86 4.28 27.61
CA ARG A 248 -6.83 4.13 26.58
C ARG A 248 -7.45 4.53 25.25
N THR A 249 -6.75 5.31 24.47
CA THR A 249 -7.16 5.70 23.11
C THR A 249 -6.14 5.21 22.10
N VAL A 250 -6.62 4.58 21.03
CA VAL A 250 -5.82 4.14 19.88
C VAL A 250 -6.45 4.75 18.64
N ARG A 251 -5.68 5.51 17.88
CA ARG A 251 -6.05 6.08 16.58
C ARG A 251 -5.09 5.55 15.52
N ARG A 252 -5.64 5.07 14.44
CA ARG A 252 -4.87 4.58 13.28
C ARG A 252 -5.53 5.07 12.01
#